data_0206e1c405060bd9f84d99ec71aa2b85
#
_entry.id   0206e1c405060bd9f84d99ec71aa2b85
#
_cell.length_a   1.000
_cell.length_b   1.000
_cell.length_c   1.000
_cell.angle_alpha   90.00
_cell.angle_beta   90.00
_cell.angle_gamma   90.00
#
_symmetry.space_group_name_H-M   'P 1'
#
loop_
_entity.id
_entity.type
_entity.pdbx_description
1 polymer ?
#
loop_
_entity_poly.entity_id
_entity_poly.type
_entity_poly.pdbx_seq_one_letter_code
_entity_poly.pdbx_strand_id
1 'polypeptide(L)'
;MSKDKGISAFPDGDKLFEWIATVNGPADSVYDGLKYKLRLEFPAAYPYTAPTVKFVTPCFHPNVDQHGNICLDILKEKWSALYEVRTILLSIQSLLGKFVYMIKKLWL
;
A
#
# COMPACT_ATOMS: atom_id res chain seq x y z
N MET A 1 -0.75 12.17 9.05
CA MET A 1 -1.81 11.99 8.04
C MET A 1 -3.09 11.56 8.71
N SER A 2 -4.18 12.20 8.41
CA SER A 2 -5.46 11.86 9.00
C SER A 2 -6.01 10.55 8.44
N LYS A 3 -6.92 9.93 9.18
CA LYS A 3 -7.63 8.74 8.70
C LYS A 3 -8.62 9.16 7.61
N ASP A 4 -8.36 8.75 6.39
CA ASP A 4 -9.17 9.07 5.24
C ASP A 4 -9.38 7.81 4.42
N LYS A 5 -10.63 7.45 4.15
CA LYS A 5 -10.98 6.26 3.35
C LYS A 5 -10.37 4.97 3.88
N GLY A 6 -10.19 4.87 5.19
CA GLY A 6 -9.61 3.68 5.81
C GLY A 6 -8.11 3.58 5.68
N ILE A 7 -7.42 4.69 5.49
CA ILE A 7 -5.96 4.72 5.46
C ILE A 7 -5.43 5.67 6.53
N SER A 8 -4.24 5.38 7.03
CA SER A 8 -3.54 6.27 7.96
C SER A 8 -2.03 6.01 7.87
N ALA A 9 -1.23 7.00 8.22
CA ALA A 9 0.22 6.87 8.21
C ALA A 9 0.84 7.82 9.24
N PHE A 10 1.86 7.34 9.94
CA PHE A 10 2.56 8.10 10.98
C PHE A 10 4.05 7.76 10.95
N PRO A 11 4.94 8.73 11.27
CA PRO A 11 6.34 8.40 11.49
C PRO A 11 6.48 7.35 12.59
N ASP A 12 7.48 6.47 12.47
CA ASP A 12 7.75 5.45 13.47
C ASP A 12 8.60 6.06 14.58
N GLY A 13 7.95 6.59 15.61
CA GLY A 13 8.62 7.25 16.72
C GLY A 13 9.44 8.43 16.24
N ASP A 14 10.74 8.45 16.57
CA ASP A 14 11.66 9.52 16.19
C ASP A 14 12.27 9.33 14.80
N LYS A 15 11.92 8.26 14.10
CA LYS A 15 12.47 7.94 12.79
C LYS A 15 11.70 8.66 11.70
N LEU A 16 12.21 9.78 11.22
CA LEU A 16 11.52 10.62 10.24
C LEU A 16 11.39 9.98 8.86
N PHE A 17 12.28 9.03 8.53
CA PHE A 17 12.29 8.39 7.22
C PHE A 17 11.69 6.98 7.22
N GLU A 18 11.14 6.55 8.35
CA GLU A 18 10.44 5.27 8.46
C GLU A 18 9.05 5.54 9.03
N TRP A 19 8.03 5.14 8.27
CA TRP A 19 6.65 5.37 8.64
C TRP A 19 5.91 4.06 8.76
N ILE A 20 4.89 4.05 9.61
CA ILE A 20 3.96 2.95 9.73
C ILE A 20 2.63 3.42 9.18
N ALA A 21 2.05 2.62 8.30
CA ALA A 21 0.78 2.92 7.69
C ALA A 21 -0.23 1.80 7.94
N THR A 22 -1.49 2.13 7.83
CA THR A 22 -2.59 1.19 7.95
C THR A 22 -3.51 1.39 6.74
N VAL A 23 -3.92 0.27 6.13
CA VAL A 23 -4.85 0.28 5.02
C VAL A 23 -5.94 -0.74 5.32
N ASN A 24 -7.20 -0.29 5.29
CA ASN A 24 -8.34 -1.19 5.43
C ASN A 24 -8.64 -1.82 4.07
N GLY A 25 -9.00 -3.10 4.10
CA GLY A 25 -9.48 -3.77 2.89
C GLY A 25 -10.72 -3.06 2.36
N PRO A 26 -10.81 -2.89 1.02
CA PRO A 26 -11.97 -2.22 0.45
C PRO A 26 -13.27 -2.98 0.73
N ALA A 27 -14.37 -2.24 0.86
CA ALA A 27 -15.69 -2.85 0.90
C ALA A 27 -15.92 -3.62 -0.42
N ASP A 28 -16.73 -4.65 -0.37
CA ASP A 28 -17.04 -5.50 -1.53
C ASP A 28 -15.83 -6.28 -2.06
N SER A 29 -14.76 -6.39 -1.27
CA SER A 29 -13.60 -7.21 -1.62
C SER A 29 -13.46 -8.36 -0.64
N VAL A 30 -12.62 -9.35 -0.97
CA VAL A 30 -12.30 -10.44 -0.03
C VAL A 30 -11.53 -9.93 1.17
N TYR A 31 -11.04 -8.70 1.11
CA TYR A 31 -10.28 -8.05 2.17
C TYR A 31 -11.15 -7.17 3.07
N ASP A 32 -12.44 -7.09 2.80
CA ASP A 32 -13.37 -6.29 3.59
C ASP A 32 -13.34 -6.73 5.05
N GLY A 33 -13.27 -5.76 5.94
CA GLY A 33 -13.16 -6.02 7.38
C GLY A 33 -11.76 -6.31 7.87
N LEU A 34 -10.78 -6.41 6.98
CA LEU A 34 -9.39 -6.65 7.35
C LEU A 34 -8.62 -5.34 7.37
N LYS A 35 -7.65 -5.28 8.26
CA LYS A 35 -6.77 -4.10 8.40
C LYS A 35 -5.33 -4.55 8.25
N TYR A 36 -4.61 -3.90 7.33
CA TYR A 36 -3.23 -4.24 7.02
C TYR A 36 -2.30 -3.16 7.49
N LYS A 37 -1.21 -3.57 8.13
CA LYS A 37 -0.13 -2.70 8.56
C LYS A 37 0.97 -2.77 7.52
N LEU A 38 1.49 -1.60 7.14
CA LEU A 38 2.57 -1.48 6.17
C LEU A 38 3.70 -0.65 6.76
N ARG A 39 4.89 -0.85 6.24
CA ARG A 39 6.06 -0.03 6.57
C ARG A 39 6.53 0.69 5.33
N LEU A 40 6.76 1.99 5.47
CA LEU A 40 7.32 2.82 4.42
C LEU A 40 8.71 3.27 4.83
N GLU A 41 9.68 3.10 3.94
CA GLU A 41 11.04 3.58 4.15
C GLU A 41 11.37 4.57 3.05
N PHE A 42 11.70 5.81 3.44
CA PHE A 42 11.96 6.88 2.49
C PHE A 42 13.47 6.98 2.25
N PRO A 43 13.93 6.83 0.99
CA PRO A 43 15.35 6.95 0.69
C PRO A 43 15.81 8.40 0.79
N ALA A 44 17.13 8.60 0.86
CA ALA A 44 17.70 9.94 0.93
C ALA A 44 17.30 10.81 -0.28
N ALA A 45 17.10 10.18 -1.43
CA ALA A 45 16.72 10.89 -2.66
C ALA A 45 15.22 11.15 -2.80
N TYR A 46 14.42 10.73 -1.81
CA TYR A 46 12.99 11.04 -1.82
C TYR A 46 12.79 12.57 -1.84
N PRO A 47 11.87 13.15 -2.61
CA PRO A 47 10.78 12.50 -3.35
C PRO A 47 11.12 12.10 -4.80
N TYR A 48 12.37 12.23 -5.22
CA TYR A 48 12.74 11.88 -6.60
C TYR A 48 12.84 10.37 -6.80
N THR A 49 13.13 9.65 -5.73
CA THR A 49 13.14 8.19 -5.71
C THR A 49 11.96 7.71 -4.86
N ALA A 50 11.26 6.68 -5.34
CA ALA A 50 10.12 6.13 -4.63
C ALA A 50 10.53 5.56 -3.28
N PRO A 51 9.64 5.61 -2.27
CA PRO A 51 9.88 4.92 -1.01
C PRO A 51 9.73 3.41 -1.20
N THR A 52 10.33 2.65 -0.30
CA THR A 52 10.09 1.21 -0.20
C THR A 52 8.85 1.01 0.65
N VAL A 53 7.90 0.22 0.16
CA VAL A 53 6.65 -0.07 0.88
C VAL A 53 6.48 -1.57 0.97
N LYS A 54 6.25 -2.05 2.19
CA LYS A 54 6.06 -3.48 2.45
C LYS A 54 4.88 -3.71 3.37
N PHE A 55 4.15 -4.80 3.14
CA PHE A 55 3.16 -5.29 4.09
C PHE A 55 3.86 -5.92 5.27
N VAL A 56 3.54 -5.46 6.48
CA VAL A 56 3.95 -6.11 7.72
C VAL A 56 2.94 -7.21 8.07
N THR A 57 1.65 -6.90 7.94
CA THR A 57 0.59 -7.89 8.07
C THR A 57 0.61 -8.80 6.84
N PRO A 58 0.61 -10.13 7.00
CA PRO A 58 0.54 -11.01 5.84
C PRO A 58 -0.66 -10.70 4.95
N CYS A 59 -0.43 -10.61 3.66
CA CYS A 59 -1.46 -10.25 2.68
C CYS A 59 -1.42 -11.25 1.53
N PHE A 60 -2.52 -11.97 1.34
CA PHE A 60 -2.64 -12.91 0.23
C PHE A 60 -3.15 -12.15 -1.00
N HIS A 61 -2.25 -11.90 -1.94
CA HIS A 61 -2.57 -11.15 -3.16
C HIS A 61 -1.51 -11.49 -4.22
N PRO A 62 -1.90 -11.63 -5.49
CA PRO A 62 -0.93 -11.97 -6.54
C PRO A 62 0.18 -10.93 -6.74
N ASN A 63 -0.03 -9.69 -6.34
CA ASN A 63 0.96 -8.62 -6.45
C ASN A 63 1.73 -8.38 -5.15
N VAL A 64 1.55 -9.24 -4.16
CA VAL A 64 2.27 -9.16 -2.88
C VAL A 64 2.94 -10.50 -2.63
N ASP A 65 4.28 -10.50 -2.49
CA ASP A 65 5.00 -11.74 -2.25
C ASP A 65 4.95 -12.15 -0.78
N GLN A 66 5.53 -13.31 -0.47
CA GLN A 66 5.52 -13.86 0.89
C GLN A 66 6.30 -13.00 1.89
N HIS A 67 7.14 -12.09 1.41
CA HIS A 67 7.92 -11.17 2.25
C HIS A 67 7.24 -9.81 2.41
N GLY A 68 6.08 -9.62 1.82
CA GLY A 68 5.35 -8.35 1.88
C GLY A 68 5.73 -7.35 0.80
N ASN A 69 6.61 -7.71 -0.13
CA ASN A 69 6.97 -6.81 -1.22
C ASN A 69 5.80 -6.65 -2.19
N ILE A 70 5.57 -5.42 -2.63
CA ILE A 70 4.43 -5.07 -3.46
C ILE A 70 4.88 -4.81 -4.89
N CYS A 71 4.25 -5.47 -5.85
CA CYS A 71 4.45 -5.20 -7.27
C CYS A 71 3.43 -4.15 -7.70
N LEU A 72 3.82 -2.88 -7.69
CA LEU A 72 2.96 -1.76 -8.02
C LEU A 72 3.75 -0.76 -8.87
N ASP A 73 3.22 -0.44 -10.05
CA ASP A 73 3.93 0.37 -11.04
C ASP A 73 4.31 1.77 -10.56
N ILE A 74 3.47 2.42 -9.75
CA ILE A 74 3.78 3.75 -9.25
C ILE A 74 4.94 3.76 -8.26
N LEU A 75 5.32 2.60 -7.72
CA LEU A 75 6.49 2.48 -6.85
C LEU A 75 7.75 2.14 -7.64
N LYS A 76 7.63 2.00 -8.94
CA LYS A 76 8.72 1.61 -9.84
C LYS A 76 8.82 2.60 -10.99
N GLU A 77 8.61 2.15 -12.21
CA GLU A 77 8.80 2.95 -13.42
C GLU A 77 7.83 4.11 -13.56
N LYS A 78 6.69 4.06 -12.90
CA LYS A 78 5.69 5.14 -12.96
C LYS A 78 5.71 6.04 -11.74
N TRP A 79 6.78 6.01 -10.96
CA TRP A 79 6.93 6.89 -9.82
C TRP A 79 7.00 8.36 -10.26
N SER A 80 6.40 9.25 -9.49
CA SER A 80 6.47 10.69 -9.70
C SER A 80 6.78 11.38 -8.37
N ALA A 81 7.65 12.37 -8.41
CA ALA A 81 7.98 13.18 -7.24
C ALA A 81 6.76 13.96 -6.72
N LEU A 82 5.69 14.03 -7.49
CA LEU A 82 4.46 14.71 -7.08
C LEU A 82 3.55 13.82 -6.22
N TYR A 83 3.83 12.53 -6.15
CA TYR A 83 3.00 11.62 -5.36
C TYR A 83 3.22 11.82 -3.87
N GLU A 84 2.11 11.77 -3.14
CA GLU A 84 2.08 11.86 -1.68
C GLU A 84 1.91 10.48 -1.08
N VAL A 85 2.16 10.34 0.22
CA VAL A 85 1.91 9.09 0.95
C VAL A 85 0.45 8.67 0.78
N ARG A 86 -0.49 9.61 0.81
CA ARG A 86 -1.90 9.33 0.60
C ARG A 86 -2.15 8.67 -0.75
N THR A 87 -1.51 9.17 -1.81
CA THR A 87 -1.60 8.59 -3.15
C THR A 87 -1.14 7.14 -3.17
N ILE A 88 -0.01 6.87 -2.51
CA ILE A 88 0.55 5.52 -2.42
C ILE A 88 -0.44 4.58 -1.74
N LEU A 89 -0.97 4.99 -0.58
CA LEU A 89 -1.87 4.14 0.21
C LEU A 89 -3.20 3.90 -0.50
N LEU A 90 -3.74 4.92 -1.17
CA LEU A 90 -4.97 4.76 -1.95
C LEU A 90 -4.76 3.83 -3.13
N SER A 91 -3.58 3.87 -3.76
CA SER A 91 -3.25 2.97 -4.86
C SER A 91 -3.15 1.53 -4.39
N ILE A 92 -2.58 1.31 -3.20
CA ILE A 92 -2.49 -0.03 -2.61
C ILE A 92 -3.89 -0.54 -2.25
N GLN A 93 -4.73 0.30 -1.68
CA GLN A 93 -6.11 -0.07 -1.37
C GLN A 93 -6.87 -0.45 -2.64
N SER A 94 -6.68 0.31 -3.71
CA SER A 94 -7.28 0.02 -5.00
C SER A 94 -6.79 -1.32 -5.57
N LEU A 95 -5.50 -1.61 -5.39
CA LEU A 95 -4.92 -2.88 -5.82
C LEU A 95 -5.62 -4.06 -5.16
N LEU A 96 -5.92 -3.96 -3.86
CA LEU A 96 -6.64 -5.00 -3.13
C LEU A 96 -8.04 -5.22 -3.72
N GLY A 97 -8.72 -4.15 -4.13
CA GLY A 97 -10.03 -4.26 -4.75
C GLY A 97 -10.00 -4.95 -6.11
N LYS A 98 -8.96 -4.72 -6.89
CA LYS A 98 -8.83 -5.31 -8.22
C LYS A 98 -8.71 -6.83 -8.20
N PHE A 99 -8.14 -7.39 -7.14
CA PHE A 99 -7.99 -8.84 -7.02
C PHE A 99 -9.35 -9.54 -7.06
N VAL A 100 -10.33 -9.00 -6.34
CA VAL A 100 -11.68 -9.58 -6.33
C VAL A 100 -12.31 -9.55 -7.71
N TYR A 101 -12.14 -8.46 -8.41
CA TYR A 101 -12.68 -8.31 -9.76
C TYR A 101 -12.08 -9.36 -10.70
N MET A 102 -10.78 -9.59 -10.60
CA MET A 102 -10.09 -10.59 -11.41
C MET A 102 -10.60 -12.00 -11.11
N ILE A 103 -10.78 -12.34 -9.83
CA ILE A 103 -11.30 -13.66 -9.44
C ILE A 103 -12.70 -13.86 -10.00
N LYS A 104 -13.58 -12.87 -9.89
CA LYS A 104 -14.92 -12.95 -10.42
C LYS A 104 -14.91 -13.22 -11.93
N LYS A 105 -14.01 -12.60 -12.66
CA LYS A 105 -13.88 -12.83 -14.10
C LYS A 105 -13.42 -14.24 -14.44
N LEU A 106 -12.59 -14.83 -13.62
CA LEU A 106 -12.07 -16.18 -13.86
C LEU A 106 -13.10 -17.27 -13.54
N TRP A 107 -14.01 -17.01 -12.60
CA TRP A 107 -14.97 -18.00 -12.13
C TRP A 107 -16.35 -17.89 -12.81
N LEU A 108 -16.61 -16.82 -13.51
CA LEU A 108 -17.83 -16.59 -14.23
C LEU A 108 -17.59 -16.73 -15.72
#